data_8f3357eb535a93d11c9f5a188ff1258e
#
_entry.id   8f3357eb535a93d11c9f5a188ff1258e
#
_cell.length_a   1.000
_cell.length_b   1.000
_cell.length_c   1.000
_cell.angle_alpha   90.00
_cell.angle_beta   90.00
_cell.angle_gamma   90.00
#
_symmetry.space_group_name_H-M   'P 1'
#
loop_
_entity.id
_entity.type
_entity.pdbx_description
1 polymer ?
#
loop_
_entity_poly.entity_id
_entity_poly.type
_entity_poly.pdbx_seq_one_letter_code
_entity_poly.pdbx_strand_id
1 'polypeptide(L)'
;MKILVTGTAGFIGFHLANALVARGDEVVGYDVINDYYDVNLKLARLKTAGFDTREIDYGKLITSKTHPNLKFIKADLADEKTMKELFTKEKFDVVVNLAAQAGVRYSLINPKAYIDSNITGFMNILECCRHNEIKNLVYASSSSVYGLNENMPFSTHEGVNHPISLYAATKKSNEMMAHTYSHLFNVPTTGLRFFTVYGPWGRPDMALFLFVDAALKDKTIDVFNYGKMKRDFTYVDDIVKGIIKCIDNPAKPNPAWDAKHPDPATSKAPFKVYNIGNNSPVELMDYIKAVEIKIGREIKKNFLPLQAGDVPATFADVSDLVADFDYKPNTKVNDGVAKFVEWYSEFYGIKI
;
A
#
# COMPACT_ATOMS: atom_id res chain seq x y z
N MET A 1 -21.59 1.64 -0.53
CA MET A 1 -21.19 0.22 -0.39
C MET A 1 -20.72 -0.02 1.02
N LYS A 2 -20.70 -1.28 1.48
CA LYS A 2 -20.08 -1.64 2.74
C LYS A 2 -18.72 -2.29 2.48
N ILE A 3 -17.67 -1.67 2.95
CA ILE A 3 -16.29 -1.97 2.54
C ILE A 3 -15.43 -2.33 3.75
N LEU A 4 -14.79 -3.50 3.71
CA LEU A 4 -13.70 -3.82 4.63
C LEU A 4 -12.39 -3.24 4.09
N VAL A 5 -11.70 -2.43 4.88
CA VAL A 5 -10.36 -1.95 4.56
C VAL A 5 -9.39 -2.47 5.61
N THR A 6 -8.46 -3.34 5.25
CA THR A 6 -7.42 -3.79 6.16
C THR A 6 -6.21 -2.85 6.11
N GLY A 7 -5.46 -2.73 7.20
CA GLY A 7 -4.34 -1.81 7.29
C GLY A 7 -4.72 -0.35 7.54
N THR A 8 -5.87 -0.09 8.18
CA THR A 8 -6.41 1.27 8.37
C THR A 8 -5.69 2.10 9.42
N ALA A 9 -4.93 1.51 10.34
CA ALA A 9 -3.98 2.23 11.18
C ALA A 9 -2.64 2.50 10.45
N GLY A 10 -2.48 1.97 9.23
CA GLY A 10 -1.36 2.19 8.33
C GLY A 10 -1.51 3.46 7.49
N PHE A 11 -0.49 3.77 6.69
CA PHE A 11 -0.41 4.98 5.88
C PHE A 11 -1.53 5.06 4.81
N ILE A 12 -1.51 4.16 3.84
CA ILE A 12 -2.45 4.19 2.71
C ILE A 12 -3.87 3.87 3.17
N GLY A 13 -4.02 2.88 4.08
CA GLY A 13 -5.33 2.47 4.59
C GLY A 13 -6.06 3.58 5.34
N PHE A 14 -5.35 4.43 6.10
CA PHE A 14 -5.91 5.60 6.74
C PHE A 14 -6.49 6.60 5.73
N HIS A 15 -5.73 6.97 4.70
CA HIS A 15 -6.21 7.89 3.67
C HIS A 15 -7.38 7.31 2.87
N LEU A 16 -7.30 6.03 2.52
CA LEU A 16 -8.37 5.35 1.79
C LEU A 16 -9.68 5.30 2.61
N ALA A 17 -9.59 4.89 3.88
CA ALA A 17 -10.77 4.81 4.74
C ALA A 17 -11.48 6.16 4.87
N ASN A 18 -10.73 7.24 5.09
CA ASN A 18 -11.27 8.60 5.16
C ASN A 18 -11.91 9.05 3.83
N ALA A 19 -11.30 8.74 2.69
CA ALA A 19 -11.85 9.09 1.37
C ALA A 19 -13.15 8.33 1.08
N LEU A 20 -13.23 7.04 1.43
CA LEU A 20 -14.44 6.23 1.27
C LEU A 20 -15.57 6.72 2.20
N VAL A 21 -15.25 7.04 3.44
CA VAL A 21 -16.22 7.63 4.40
C VAL A 21 -16.76 8.97 3.89
N ALA A 22 -15.89 9.85 3.38
CA ALA A 22 -16.29 11.13 2.81
C ALA A 22 -17.13 10.96 1.53
N ARG A 23 -16.96 9.87 0.78
CA ARG A 23 -17.79 9.47 -0.35
C ARG A 23 -19.19 8.97 0.06
N GLY A 24 -19.39 8.64 1.33
CA GLY A 24 -20.64 8.12 1.88
C GLY A 24 -20.71 6.59 1.98
N ASP A 25 -19.60 5.88 1.83
CA ASP A 25 -19.54 4.44 2.06
C ASP A 25 -19.57 4.08 3.55
N GLU A 26 -20.05 2.89 3.88
CA GLU A 26 -19.85 2.28 5.19
C GLU A 26 -18.50 1.56 5.20
N VAL A 27 -17.61 1.97 6.09
CA VAL A 27 -16.26 1.42 6.16
C VAL A 27 -16.01 0.72 7.48
N VAL A 28 -15.50 -0.48 7.42
CA VAL A 28 -14.93 -1.17 8.58
C VAL A 28 -13.42 -1.28 8.41
N GLY A 29 -12.68 -0.59 9.26
CA GLY A 29 -11.24 -0.68 9.34
C GLY A 29 -10.79 -1.89 10.15
N TYR A 30 -9.70 -2.53 9.71
CA TYR A 30 -9.08 -3.68 10.37
C TYR A 30 -7.57 -3.51 10.42
N ASP A 31 -6.98 -3.61 11.61
CA ASP A 31 -5.52 -3.50 11.78
C ASP A 31 -5.08 -4.18 13.08
N VAL A 32 -3.89 -4.78 13.08
CA VAL A 32 -3.33 -5.41 14.27
C VAL A 32 -2.66 -4.40 15.21
N ILE A 33 -2.30 -3.21 14.69
CA ILE A 33 -1.54 -2.16 15.41
C ILE A 33 -0.23 -2.74 15.96
N ASN A 34 0.54 -3.45 15.12
CA ASN A 34 1.84 -4.00 15.52
C ASN A 34 2.89 -2.90 15.75
N ASP A 35 4.00 -3.27 16.37
CA ASP A 35 5.12 -2.40 16.74
C ASP A 35 6.25 -2.34 15.69
N TYR A 36 5.99 -2.70 14.44
CA TYR A 36 6.95 -2.61 13.36
C TYR A 36 7.54 -1.20 13.21
N TYR A 37 6.74 -0.18 13.46
CA TYR A 37 7.15 1.20 13.65
C TYR A 37 6.30 1.86 14.76
N ASP A 38 6.60 3.11 15.10
CA ASP A 38 5.97 3.84 16.20
C ASP A 38 4.44 3.65 16.26
N VAL A 39 3.98 2.96 17.29
CA VAL A 39 2.56 2.69 17.55
C VAL A 39 1.78 3.97 17.79
N ASN A 40 2.40 5.02 18.34
CA ASN A 40 1.74 6.30 18.60
C ASN A 40 1.29 6.96 17.29
N LEU A 41 2.06 6.82 16.21
CA LEU A 41 1.65 7.30 14.89
C LEU A 41 0.42 6.55 14.36
N LYS A 42 0.33 5.24 14.60
CA LYS A 42 -0.85 4.43 14.23
C LYS A 42 -2.08 4.85 15.03
N LEU A 43 -1.92 5.02 16.35
CA LEU A 43 -3.00 5.49 17.22
C LEU A 43 -3.43 6.93 16.88
N ALA A 44 -2.48 7.80 16.51
CA ALA A 44 -2.79 9.16 16.08
C ALA A 44 -3.66 9.20 14.81
N ARG A 45 -3.39 8.33 13.81
CA ARG A 45 -4.25 8.18 12.63
C ARG A 45 -5.68 7.78 13.02
N LEU A 46 -5.82 6.79 13.91
CA LEU A 46 -7.13 6.36 14.39
C LEU A 46 -7.84 7.46 15.18
N LYS A 47 -7.12 8.21 16.02
CA LYS A 47 -7.67 9.35 16.74
C LYS A 47 -8.15 10.45 15.77
N THR A 48 -7.38 10.76 14.74
CA THR A 48 -7.75 11.70 13.67
C THR A 48 -9.00 11.23 12.91
N ALA A 49 -9.18 9.92 12.73
CA ALA A 49 -10.39 9.32 12.16
C ALA A 49 -11.57 9.24 13.16
N GLY A 50 -11.45 9.85 14.34
CA GLY A 50 -12.50 9.99 15.33
C GLY A 50 -12.69 8.83 16.30
N PHE A 51 -11.72 7.92 16.39
CA PHE A 51 -11.77 6.82 17.36
C PHE A 51 -11.20 7.24 18.73
N ASP A 52 -11.87 6.81 19.82
CA ASP A 52 -11.27 6.87 21.14
C ASP A 52 -10.31 5.69 21.31
N THR A 53 -9.01 5.99 21.30
CA THR A 53 -7.97 4.95 21.32
C THR A 53 -7.93 4.15 22.62
N ARG A 54 -8.59 4.62 23.69
CA ARG A 54 -8.75 3.90 24.98
C ARG A 54 -9.80 2.77 24.90
N GLU A 55 -10.68 2.83 23.88
CA GLU A 55 -11.74 1.84 23.66
C GLU A 55 -11.28 0.70 22.73
N ILE A 56 -10.03 0.78 22.20
CA ILE A 56 -9.48 -0.20 21.25
C ILE A 56 -8.99 -1.43 22.00
N ASP A 57 -9.83 -2.46 22.04
CA ASP A 57 -9.50 -3.79 22.54
C ASP A 57 -9.43 -4.79 21.37
N TYR A 58 -8.65 -5.86 21.55
CA TYR A 58 -8.56 -6.91 20.53
C TYR A 58 -9.91 -7.59 20.30
N GLY A 59 -10.30 -7.75 19.03
CA GLY A 59 -11.56 -8.37 18.62
C GLY A 59 -12.82 -7.51 18.84
N LYS A 60 -12.70 -6.33 19.45
CA LYS A 60 -13.83 -5.44 19.71
C LYS A 60 -14.04 -4.46 18.56
N LEU A 61 -15.24 -4.49 17.98
CA LEU A 61 -15.65 -3.51 16.96
C LEU A 61 -16.14 -2.23 17.64
N ILE A 62 -15.53 -1.09 17.29
CA ILE A 62 -15.90 0.25 17.77
C ILE A 62 -16.31 1.16 16.61
N THR A 63 -17.12 2.17 16.90
CA THR A 63 -17.56 3.16 15.91
C THR A 63 -16.86 4.50 16.13
N SER A 64 -16.48 5.17 15.05
CA SER A 64 -15.92 6.52 15.12
C SER A 64 -16.94 7.50 15.73
N LYS A 65 -16.45 8.40 16.59
CA LYS A 65 -17.27 9.44 17.23
C LYS A 65 -17.62 10.60 16.29
N THR A 66 -16.85 10.75 15.20
CA THR A 66 -17.04 11.81 14.19
C THR A 66 -17.68 11.32 12.90
N HIS A 67 -17.56 10.02 12.60
CA HIS A 67 -18.07 9.42 11.38
C HIS A 67 -18.87 8.15 11.68
N PRO A 68 -20.20 8.22 11.77
CA PRO A 68 -21.04 7.08 12.16
C PRO A 68 -20.98 5.91 11.16
N ASN A 69 -20.57 6.17 9.93
CA ASN A 69 -20.34 5.17 8.87
C ASN A 69 -18.91 4.60 8.87
N LEU A 70 -18.08 4.90 9.89
CA LEU A 70 -16.75 4.34 10.08
C LEU A 70 -16.66 3.52 11.36
N LYS A 71 -16.33 2.25 11.22
CA LYS A 71 -16.03 1.35 12.33
C LYS A 71 -14.59 0.88 12.26
N PHE A 72 -14.06 0.38 13.38
CA PHE A 72 -12.71 -0.18 13.47
C PHE A 72 -12.67 -1.40 14.39
N ILE A 73 -11.87 -2.39 14.01
CA ILE A 73 -11.54 -3.54 14.84
C ILE A 73 -10.04 -3.76 14.87
N LYS A 74 -9.48 -3.93 16.07
CA LYS A 74 -8.08 -4.36 16.25
C LYS A 74 -8.03 -5.88 16.22
N ALA A 75 -7.45 -6.46 15.17
CA ALA A 75 -7.23 -7.91 15.10
C ALA A 75 -6.11 -8.25 14.10
N ASP A 76 -5.56 -9.46 14.19
CA ASP A 76 -4.54 -9.97 13.27
C ASP A 76 -5.21 -10.67 12.07
N LEU A 77 -4.68 -10.46 10.86
CA LEU A 77 -5.13 -11.19 9.65
C LEU A 77 -5.00 -12.71 9.80
N ALA A 78 -4.02 -13.17 10.58
CA ALA A 78 -3.81 -14.59 10.85
C ALA A 78 -4.84 -15.17 11.83
N ASP A 79 -5.64 -14.33 12.52
CA ASP A 79 -6.75 -14.78 13.37
C ASP A 79 -7.99 -15.07 12.53
N GLU A 80 -8.04 -16.30 12.03
CA GLU A 80 -9.12 -16.82 11.18
C GLU A 80 -10.49 -16.69 11.85
N LYS A 81 -10.56 -16.96 13.16
CA LYS A 81 -11.83 -16.96 13.90
C LYS A 81 -12.44 -15.55 13.94
N THR A 82 -11.69 -14.57 14.42
CA THR A 82 -12.14 -13.17 14.48
C THR A 82 -12.51 -12.64 13.10
N MET A 83 -11.75 -13.01 12.06
CA MET A 83 -12.03 -12.63 10.68
C MET A 83 -13.39 -13.18 10.20
N LYS A 84 -13.63 -14.48 10.38
CA LYS A 84 -14.90 -15.13 9.98
C LYS A 84 -16.11 -14.55 10.71
N GLU A 85 -15.99 -14.31 12.02
CA GLU A 85 -17.04 -13.68 12.82
C GLU A 85 -17.37 -12.27 12.30
N LEU A 86 -16.36 -11.48 11.96
CA LEU A 86 -16.54 -10.14 11.41
C LEU A 86 -17.28 -10.17 10.06
N PHE A 87 -16.85 -11.05 9.12
CA PHE A 87 -17.49 -11.15 7.81
C PHE A 87 -18.97 -11.58 7.91
N THR A 88 -19.25 -12.56 8.76
CA THR A 88 -20.62 -13.04 8.99
C THR A 88 -21.51 -11.94 9.55
N LYS A 89 -21.00 -11.12 10.47
CA LYS A 89 -21.73 -10.05 11.14
C LYS A 89 -21.94 -8.83 10.25
N GLU A 90 -20.90 -8.36 9.57
CA GLU A 90 -20.90 -7.08 8.89
C GLU A 90 -21.37 -7.20 7.41
N LYS A 91 -21.24 -8.35 6.76
CA LYS A 91 -21.69 -8.62 5.37
C LYS A 91 -21.18 -7.56 4.38
N PHE A 92 -19.91 -7.65 4.03
CA PHE A 92 -19.25 -6.71 3.14
C PHE A 92 -19.65 -6.88 1.67
N ASP A 93 -19.72 -5.79 0.92
CA ASP A 93 -19.80 -5.81 -0.55
C ASP A 93 -18.40 -5.98 -1.17
N VAL A 94 -17.42 -5.25 -0.63
CA VAL A 94 -16.06 -5.14 -1.17
C VAL A 94 -15.04 -5.29 -0.06
N VAL A 95 -13.91 -5.90 -0.38
CA VAL A 95 -12.75 -6.01 0.51
C VAL A 95 -11.56 -5.31 -0.13
N VAL A 96 -10.87 -4.46 0.62
CA VAL A 96 -9.60 -3.84 0.24
C VAL A 96 -8.51 -4.29 1.20
N ASN A 97 -7.67 -5.24 0.77
CA ASN A 97 -6.61 -5.79 1.62
C ASN A 97 -5.29 -5.04 1.43
N LEU A 98 -5.05 -4.03 2.27
CA LEU A 98 -3.78 -3.29 2.34
C LEU A 98 -2.89 -3.71 3.50
N ALA A 99 -3.43 -4.42 4.49
CA ALA A 99 -2.64 -4.93 5.61
C ALA A 99 -1.65 -5.99 5.14
N ALA A 100 -0.43 -5.85 5.57
CA ALA A 100 0.67 -6.77 5.32
C ALA A 100 1.84 -6.43 6.24
N GLN A 101 2.73 -7.40 6.48
CA GLN A 101 4.07 -7.05 6.91
C GLN A 101 4.81 -6.48 5.72
N ALA A 102 5.16 -5.20 5.80
CA ALA A 102 5.86 -4.45 4.75
C ALA A 102 7.36 -4.30 5.07
N GLY A 103 8.12 -3.81 4.08
CA GLY A 103 9.55 -3.55 4.21
C GLY A 103 10.41 -4.67 3.63
N VAL A 104 11.15 -4.38 2.55
CA VAL A 104 12.04 -5.36 1.90
C VAL A 104 13.12 -5.83 2.87
N ARG A 105 13.78 -4.90 3.57
CA ARG A 105 14.91 -5.19 4.46
C ARG A 105 14.51 -5.95 5.71
N TYR A 106 13.38 -5.63 6.29
CA TYR A 106 12.89 -6.31 7.49
C TYR A 106 12.57 -7.78 7.23
N SER A 107 12.29 -8.17 5.96
CA SER A 107 12.09 -9.58 5.60
C SER A 107 13.34 -10.45 5.76
N LEU A 108 14.53 -9.83 5.81
CA LEU A 108 15.80 -10.51 6.11
C LEU A 108 15.98 -10.74 7.62
N ILE A 109 15.33 -9.92 8.44
CA ILE A 109 15.48 -9.95 9.91
C ILE A 109 14.39 -10.81 10.55
N ASN A 110 13.13 -10.65 10.12
CA ASN A 110 11.98 -11.36 10.67
C ASN A 110 11.12 -12.00 9.55
N PRO A 111 11.59 -13.07 8.90
CA PRO A 111 10.89 -13.71 7.79
C PRO A 111 9.54 -14.30 8.19
N LYS A 112 9.40 -14.77 9.43
CA LYS A 112 8.16 -15.39 9.92
C LYS A 112 6.97 -14.42 9.88
N ALA A 113 7.16 -13.15 10.23
CA ALA A 113 6.11 -12.14 10.17
C ALA A 113 5.51 -11.97 8.76
N TYR A 114 6.32 -12.21 7.72
CA TYR A 114 5.85 -12.15 6.32
C TYR A 114 5.00 -13.37 5.94
N ILE A 115 5.34 -14.54 6.43
CA ILE A 115 4.52 -15.75 6.21
C ILE A 115 3.19 -15.61 6.95
N ASP A 116 3.23 -15.23 8.22
CA ASP A 116 2.03 -15.12 9.05
C ASP A 116 1.05 -14.07 8.47
N SER A 117 1.52 -12.85 8.22
CA SER A 117 0.66 -11.76 7.74
C SER A 117 0.33 -11.87 6.24
N ASN A 118 1.34 -12.10 5.39
CA ASN A 118 1.16 -11.96 3.94
C ASN A 118 0.67 -13.25 3.28
N ILE A 119 0.93 -14.41 3.84
CA ILE A 119 0.47 -15.69 3.28
C ILE A 119 -0.74 -16.19 4.06
N THR A 120 -0.58 -16.50 5.35
CA THR A 120 -1.67 -17.03 6.18
C THR A 120 -2.81 -16.02 6.28
N GLY A 121 -2.49 -14.75 6.60
CA GLY A 121 -3.49 -13.70 6.69
C GLY A 121 -4.21 -13.43 5.37
N PHE A 122 -3.50 -13.45 4.24
CA PHE A 122 -4.12 -13.27 2.93
C PHE A 122 -5.00 -14.45 2.53
N MET A 123 -4.61 -15.69 2.90
CA MET A 123 -5.45 -16.87 2.72
C MET A 123 -6.78 -16.73 3.47
N ASN A 124 -6.76 -16.24 4.72
CA ASN A 124 -7.97 -16.00 5.51
C ASN A 124 -8.89 -14.98 4.82
N ILE A 125 -8.33 -13.91 4.24
CA ILE A 125 -9.11 -12.93 3.43
C ILE A 125 -9.77 -13.61 2.24
N LEU A 126 -9.02 -14.43 1.48
CA LEU A 126 -9.53 -15.13 0.30
C LEU A 126 -10.67 -16.11 0.66
N GLU A 127 -10.50 -16.89 1.72
CA GLU A 127 -11.54 -17.81 2.22
C GLU A 127 -12.79 -17.05 2.68
N CYS A 128 -12.62 -15.93 3.39
CA CYS A 128 -13.75 -15.11 3.78
C CYS A 128 -14.45 -14.48 2.56
N CYS A 129 -13.69 -14.02 1.55
CA CYS A 129 -14.28 -13.50 0.31
C CYS A 129 -15.10 -14.57 -0.41
N ARG A 130 -14.56 -15.79 -0.55
CA ARG A 130 -15.23 -16.91 -1.20
C ARG A 130 -16.54 -17.29 -0.52
N HIS A 131 -16.53 -17.40 0.83
CA HIS A 131 -17.68 -17.89 1.60
C HIS A 131 -18.76 -16.82 1.88
N ASN A 132 -18.48 -15.55 1.59
CA ASN A 132 -19.43 -14.45 1.81
C ASN A 132 -19.77 -13.70 0.51
N GLU A 133 -19.53 -14.32 -0.66
CA GLU A 133 -19.94 -13.82 -1.99
C GLU A 133 -19.50 -12.36 -2.24
N ILE A 134 -18.25 -12.05 -1.85
CA ILE A 134 -17.68 -10.71 -2.01
C ILE A 134 -17.64 -10.34 -3.50
N LYS A 135 -18.17 -9.16 -3.82
CA LYS A 135 -18.33 -8.67 -5.21
C LYS A 135 -17.00 -8.21 -5.82
N ASN A 136 -16.02 -7.84 -4.99
CA ASN A 136 -14.72 -7.36 -5.43
C ASN A 136 -13.68 -7.44 -4.31
N LEU A 137 -12.52 -8.03 -4.59
CA LEU A 137 -11.35 -7.99 -3.72
C LEU A 137 -10.25 -7.18 -4.42
N VAL A 138 -9.90 -6.02 -3.86
CA VAL A 138 -8.71 -5.25 -4.25
C VAL A 138 -7.60 -5.52 -3.23
N TYR A 139 -6.40 -5.86 -3.68
CA TYR A 139 -5.31 -6.18 -2.75
C TYR A 139 -3.97 -5.56 -3.15
N ALA A 140 -3.17 -5.27 -2.13
CA ALA A 140 -1.84 -4.71 -2.32
C ALA A 140 -0.83 -5.79 -2.72
N SER A 141 -0.32 -5.71 -3.96
CA SER A 141 0.95 -6.27 -4.39
C SER A 141 2.05 -5.20 -4.23
N SER A 142 3.15 -5.29 -4.94
CA SER A 142 4.30 -4.37 -4.82
C SER A 142 5.14 -4.38 -6.09
N SER A 143 5.75 -3.25 -6.44
CA SER A 143 6.78 -3.17 -7.47
C SER A 143 8.01 -4.05 -7.16
N SER A 144 8.21 -4.45 -5.91
CA SER A 144 9.28 -5.38 -5.53
C SER A 144 9.18 -6.75 -6.21
N VAL A 145 7.99 -7.14 -6.73
CA VAL A 145 7.80 -8.40 -7.46
C VAL A 145 8.58 -8.46 -8.76
N TYR A 146 8.93 -7.30 -9.34
CA TYR A 146 9.75 -7.25 -10.56
C TYR A 146 11.16 -7.83 -10.35
N GLY A 147 11.69 -7.76 -9.12
CA GLY A 147 12.94 -8.43 -8.74
C GLY A 147 14.09 -8.11 -9.67
N LEU A 148 14.56 -9.12 -10.43
CA LEU A 148 15.66 -9.01 -11.40
C LEU A 148 15.23 -8.56 -12.80
N ASN A 149 13.97 -8.15 -13.03
CA ASN A 149 13.58 -7.60 -14.32
C ASN A 149 14.32 -6.26 -14.55
N GLU A 150 14.85 -6.07 -15.77
CA GLU A 150 15.61 -4.87 -16.15
C GLU A 150 14.86 -3.98 -17.17
N ASN A 151 13.86 -4.54 -17.87
CA ASN A 151 13.08 -3.78 -18.85
C ASN A 151 12.24 -2.71 -18.14
N MET A 152 12.43 -1.45 -18.50
CA MET A 152 11.69 -0.31 -17.96
C MET A 152 11.06 0.51 -19.08
N PRO A 153 9.85 1.08 -18.84
CA PRO A 153 9.05 0.98 -17.61
C PRO A 153 8.58 -0.45 -17.34
N PHE A 154 8.51 -0.83 -16.06
CA PHE A 154 8.04 -2.15 -15.66
C PHE A 154 6.59 -2.37 -16.09
N SER A 155 6.33 -3.42 -16.86
CA SER A 155 5.00 -3.75 -17.38
C SER A 155 4.37 -4.92 -16.63
N THR A 156 3.05 -4.85 -16.39
CA THR A 156 2.28 -5.95 -15.79
C THR A 156 2.18 -7.16 -16.72
N HIS A 157 2.43 -6.98 -18.02
CA HIS A 157 2.44 -8.03 -19.03
C HIS A 157 3.74 -8.85 -19.07
N GLU A 158 4.73 -8.48 -18.26
CA GLU A 158 5.97 -9.25 -18.13
C GLU A 158 5.92 -10.21 -16.95
N GLY A 159 6.52 -11.39 -17.13
CA GLY A 159 6.69 -12.38 -16.07
C GLY A 159 7.61 -11.86 -14.95
N VAL A 160 7.25 -12.09 -13.70
CA VAL A 160 7.99 -11.66 -12.50
C VAL A 160 8.34 -12.88 -11.64
N ASN A 161 9.31 -13.67 -12.13
CA ASN A 161 9.62 -15.00 -11.59
C ASN A 161 10.89 -15.03 -10.72
N HIS A 162 11.61 -13.92 -10.59
CA HIS A 162 12.88 -13.85 -9.87
C HIS A 162 12.86 -12.73 -8.81
N PRO A 163 12.01 -12.86 -7.75
CA PRO A 163 11.99 -11.91 -6.65
C PRO A 163 13.32 -11.98 -5.86
N ILE A 164 13.82 -10.83 -5.42
CA ILE A 164 15.12 -10.71 -4.71
C ILE A 164 14.96 -10.51 -3.20
N SER A 165 13.76 -10.67 -2.67
CA SER A 165 13.47 -10.63 -1.23
C SER A 165 12.28 -11.53 -0.89
N LEU A 166 12.23 -12.00 0.37
CA LEU A 166 11.07 -12.76 0.84
C LEU A 166 9.79 -11.92 0.80
N TYR A 167 9.87 -10.62 1.10
CA TYR A 167 8.74 -9.70 0.92
C TYR A 167 8.18 -9.75 -0.50
N ALA A 168 9.04 -9.62 -1.51
CA ALA A 168 8.63 -9.69 -2.92
C ALA A 168 8.02 -11.05 -3.26
N ALA A 169 8.62 -12.14 -2.78
CA ALA A 169 8.11 -13.50 -2.96
C ALA A 169 6.70 -13.66 -2.36
N THR A 170 6.45 -13.16 -1.13
CA THR A 170 5.11 -13.21 -0.53
C THR A 170 4.09 -12.37 -1.31
N LYS A 171 4.48 -11.20 -1.85
CA LYS A 171 3.57 -10.40 -2.68
C LYS A 171 3.27 -11.07 -4.03
N LYS A 172 4.26 -11.70 -4.65
CA LYS A 172 4.01 -12.53 -5.86
C LYS A 172 3.12 -13.73 -5.53
N SER A 173 3.31 -14.38 -4.39
CA SER A 173 2.43 -15.46 -3.93
C SER A 173 0.98 -14.97 -3.77
N ASN A 174 0.75 -13.75 -3.28
CA ASN A 174 -0.61 -13.18 -3.19
C ASN A 174 -1.26 -13.07 -4.59
N GLU A 175 -0.52 -12.65 -5.63
CA GLU A 175 -1.05 -12.62 -7.00
C GLU A 175 -1.45 -14.03 -7.48
N MET A 176 -0.63 -15.05 -7.22
CA MET A 176 -0.92 -16.44 -7.59
C MET A 176 -2.12 -17.01 -6.81
N MET A 177 -2.20 -16.74 -5.51
CA MET A 177 -3.32 -17.18 -4.67
C MET A 177 -4.62 -16.51 -5.12
N ALA A 178 -4.61 -15.19 -5.36
CA ALA A 178 -5.78 -14.44 -5.85
C ALA A 178 -6.27 -15.00 -7.19
N HIS A 179 -5.37 -15.25 -8.15
CA HIS A 179 -5.73 -15.89 -9.43
C HIS A 179 -6.41 -17.24 -9.24
N THR A 180 -5.87 -18.08 -8.33
CA THR A 180 -6.45 -19.39 -8.04
C THR A 180 -7.89 -19.27 -7.54
N TYR A 181 -8.16 -18.32 -6.63
CA TYR A 181 -9.52 -18.10 -6.10
C TYR A 181 -10.46 -17.46 -7.13
N SER A 182 -9.95 -16.58 -8.00
CA SER A 182 -10.71 -16.08 -9.14
C SER A 182 -11.10 -17.22 -10.09
N HIS A 183 -10.18 -18.12 -10.39
CA HIS A 183 -10.41 -19.22 -11.31
C HIS A 183 -11.38 -20.28 -10.76
N LEU A 184 -11.17 -20.73 -9.52
CA LEU A 184 -11.93 -21.82 -8.93
C LEU A 184 -13.29 -21.38 -8.37
N PHE A 185 -13.38 -20.17 -7.85
CA PHE A 185 -14.55 -19.69 -7.08
C PHE A 185 -15.17 -18.44 -7.64
N ASN A 186 -14.68 -17.96 -8.80
CA ASN A 186 -15.20 -16.77 -9.48
C ASN A 186 -15.19 -15.50 -8.59
N VAL A 187 -14.27 -15.41 -7.63
CA VAL A 187 -14.07 -14.20 -6.82
C VAL A 187 -13.35 -13.15 -7.66
N PRO A 188 -13.95 -11.99 -7.95
CA PRO A 188 -13.27 -10.94 -8.69
C PRO A 188 -12.10 -10.38 -7.88
N THR A 189 -10.87 -10.41 -8.43
CA THR A 189 -9.68 -9.94 -7.73
C THR A 189 -8.86 -8.96 -8.57
N THR A 190 -8.50 -7.84 -7.97
CA THR A 190 -7.60 -6.84 -8.58
C THR A 190 -6.37 -6.64 -7.71
N GLY A 191 -5.22 -7.03 -8.22
CA GLY A 191 -3.93 -6.79 -7.58
C GLY A 191 -3.32 -5.46 -8.00
N LEU A 192 -2.82 -4.69 -7.05
CA LEU A 192 -2.16 -3.41 -7.31
C LEU A 192 -0.67 -3.51 -6.92
N ARG A 193 0.23 -3.41 -7.92
CA ARG A 193 1.68 -3.31 -7.69
C ARG A 193 2.02 -1.86 -7.36
N PHE A 194 2.05 -1.55 -6.07
CA PHE A 194 2.40 -0.21 -5.60
C PHE A 194 3.87 0.11 -5.86
N PHE A 195 4.11 1.28 -6.43
CA PHE A 195 5.43 1.92 -6.45
C PHE A 195 5.62 2.74 -5.17
N THR A 196 6.58 3.68 -5.14
CA THR A 196 6.91 4.36 -3.89
C THR A 196 5.88 5.44 -3.55
N VAL A 197 5.03 5.14 -2.58
CA VAL A 197 3.99 6.07 -2.11
C VAL A 197 4.55 7.00 -1.04
N TYR A 198 4.24 8.29 -1.13
CA TYR A 198 4.63 9.31 -0.18
C TYR A 198 3.50 10.32 0.10
N GLY A 199 3.61 11.07 1.22
CA GLY A 199 2.63 12.08 1.61
C GLY A 199 2.44 12.15 3.13
N PRO A 200 1.60 13.07 3.62
CA PRO A 200 1.25 13.21 5.03
C PRO A 200 0.88 11.88 5.69
N TRP A 201 1.18 11.72 6.96
CA TRP A 201 0.97 10.45 7.67
C TRP A 201 1.78 9.27 7.12
N GLY A 202 2.84 9.53 6.33
CA GLY A 202 3.74 8.53 5.78
C GLY A 202 4.39 7.66 6.85
N ARG A 203 4.99 6.54 6.42
CA ARG A 203 5.67 5.61 7.34
C ARG A 203 7.05 6.15 7.73
N PRO A 204 7.45 6.00 9.01
CA PRO A 204 8.74 6.50 9.51
C PRO A 204 9.97 5.83 8.88
N ASP A 205 9.83 4.61 8.35
CA ASP A 205 10.89 3.85 7.68
C ASP A 205 11.08 4.21 6.20
N MET A 206 10.27 5.16 5.67
CA MET A 206 10.35 5.60 4.27
C MET A 206 11.23 6.85 4.11
N ALA A 207 11.83 6.98 2.93
CA ALA A 207 12.84 8.00 2.62
C ALA A 207 12.40 9.43 2.97
N LEU A 208 11.17 9.86 2.58
CA LEU A 208 10.72 11.22 2.87
C LEU A 208 10.67 11.51 4.36
N PHE A 209 10.13 10.60 5.14
CA PHE A 209 10.06 10.75 6.60
C PHE A 209 11.46 10.86 7.20
N LEU A 210 12.38 9.96 6.81
CA LEU A 210 13.76 9.96 7.28
C LEU A 210 14.50 11.25 6.92
N PHE A 211 14.30 11.75 5.70
CA PHE A 211 14.96 12.99 5.23
C PHE A 211 14.44 14.21 5.98
N VAL A 212 13.14 14.33 6.19
CA VAL A 212 12.52 15.44 6.91
C VAL A 212 12.89 15.40 8.40
N ASP A 213 12.82 14.21 9.04
CA ASP A 213 13.25 14.03 10.44
C ASP A 213 14.71 14.45 10.63
N ALA A 214 15.60 14.00 9.74
CA ALA A 214 17.01 14.33 9.82
C ALA A 214 17.27 15.82 9.57
N ALA A 215 16.62 16.42 8.56
CA ALA A 215 16.75 17.84 8.25
C ALA A 215 16.34 18.73 9.43
N LEU A 216 15.22 18.41 10.07
CA LEU A 216 14.69 19.20 11.19
C LEU A 216 15.46 18.99 12.50
N LYS A 217 16.14 17.86 12.66
CA LYS A 217 16.97 17.50 13.82
C LYS A 217 18.47 17.69 13.60
N ASP A 218 18.88 18.32 12.51
CA ASP A 218 20.30 18.52 12.11
C ASP A 218 21.11 17.21 12.06
N LYS A 219 20.50 16.10 11.63
CA LYS A 219 21.14 14.79 11.50
C LYS A 219 21.60 14.56 10.06
N THR A 220 22.59 13.67 9.91
CA THR A 220 23.06 13.19 8.61
C THR A 220 22.13 12.09 8.09
N ILE A 221 21.79 12.12 6.79
CA ILE A 221 21.10 11.04 6.11
C ILE A 221 22.08 10.13 5.37
N ASP A 222 21.76 8.84 5.31
CA ASP A 222 22.45 7.90 4.45
C ASP A 222 21.87 7.94 3.04
N VAL A 223 22.72 8.20 2.05
CA VAL A 223 22.37 8.30 0.64
C VAL A 223 23.00 7.12 -0.10
N PHE A 224 22.20 6.08 -0.31
CA PHE A 224 22.66 4.82 -0.91
C PHE A 224 22.90 4.95 -2.42
N ASN A 225 23.70 4.02 -2.96
CA ASN A 225 24.17 4.01 -4.34
C ASN A 225 24.79 5.36 -4.75
N TYR A 226 25.48 6.02 -3.81
CA TYR A 226 26.09 7.34 -4.02
C TYR A 226 25.12 8.38 -4.62
N GLY A 227 23.82 8.28 -4.28
CA GLY A 227 22.76 9.14 -4.79
C GLY A 227 22.26 8.79 -6.20
N LYS A 228 22.84 7.79 -6.86
CA LYS A 228 22.46 7.36 -8.20
C LYS A 228 21.26 6.40 -8.17
N MET A 229 20.16 6.89 -7.63
CA MET A 229 18.91 6.15 -7.49
C MET A 229 17.77 6.92 -8.14
N LYS A 230 16.85 6.21 -8.77
CA LYS A 230 15.66 6.78 -9.41
C LYS A 230 14.41 6.04 -8.95
N ARG A 231 13.38 6.76 -8.55
CA ARG A 231 12.12 6.17 -8.06
C ARG A 231 10.92 6.84 -8.68
N ASP A 232 9.91 6.04 -8.95
CA ASP A 232 8.57 6.52 -9.26
C ASP A 232 7.86 6.84 -7.93
N PHE A 233 7.91 8.13 -7.54
CA PHE A 233 7.26 8.63 -6.34
C PHE A 233 5.83 9.07 -6.65
N THR A 234 4.86 8.48 -5.95
CA THR A 234 3.44 8.76 -6.16
C THR A 234 2.81 9.31 -4.90
N TYR A 235 2.14 10.46 -5.02
CA TYR A 235 1.47 11.09 -3.88
C TYR A 235 0.26 10.26 -3.42
N VAL A 236 0.05 10.19 -2.11
CA VAL A 236 -0.93 9.28 -1.51
C VAL A 236 -2.37 9.53 -1.99
N ASP A 237 -2.78 10.78 -2.22
CA ASP A 237 -4.14 11.06 -2.70
C ASP A 237 -4.35 10.54 -4.13
N ASP A 238 -3.32 10.58 -4.98
CA ASP A 238 -3.40 10.00 -6.33
C ASP A 238 -3.50 8.47 -6.26
N ILE A 239 -2.76 7.84 -5.34
CA ILE A 239 -2.89 6.41 -5.06
C ILE A 239 -4.32 6.06 -4.60
N VAL A 240 -4.88 6.80 -3.66
CA VAL A 240 -6.25 6.58 -3.16
C VAL A 240 -7.28 6.69 -4.28
N LYS A 241 -7.15 7.67 -5.18
CA LYS A 241 -8.02 7.78 -6.38
C LYS A 241 -7.95 6.53 -7.24
N GLY A 242 -6.74 6.01 -7.50
CA GLY A 242 -6.54 4.77 -8.28
C GLY A 242 -7.17 3.55 -7.61
N ILE A 243 -7.01 3.39 -6.30
CA ILE A 243 -7.64 2.30 -5.54
C ILE A 243 -9.16 2.40 -5.63
N ILE A 244 -9.74 3.59 -5.47
CA ILE A 244 -11.20 3.80 -5.56
C ILE A 244 -11.73 3.41 -6.94
N LYS A 245 -11.00 3.72 -8.03
CA LYS A 245 -11.36 3.28 -9.38
C LYS A 245 -11.45 1.75 -9.47
N CYS A 246 -10.50 1.04 -8.87
CA CYS A 246 -10.51 -0.42 -8.84
C CYS A 246 -11.62 -0.99 -7.92
N ILE A 247 -11.97 -0.32 -6.83
CA ILE A 247 -13.10 -0.68 -5.97
C ILE A 247 -14.42 -0.66 -6.76
N ASP A 248 -14.63 0.40 -7.54
CA ASP A 248 -15.86 0.64 -8.29
C ASP A 248 -15.97 -0.24 -9.55
N ASN A 249 -14.86 -0.82 -10.02
CA ASN A 249 -14.78 -1.60 -11.24
C ASN A 249 -14.13 -2.97 -10.99
N PRO A 250 -14.90 -3.97 -10.56
CA PRO A 250 -14.40 -5.33 -10.35
C PRO A 250 -13.75 -5.91 -11.61
N ALA A 251 -12.68 -6.67 -11.42
CA ALA A 251 -12.03 -7.37 -12.52
C ALA A 251 -13.01 -8.29 -13.27
N LYS A 252 -12.87 -8.34 -14.60
CA LYS A 252 -13.70 -9.16 -15.49
C LYS A 252 -12.83 -10.22 -16.19
N PRO A 253 -13.41 -11.36 -16.56
CA PRO A 253 -12.73 -12.32 -17.43
C PRO A 253 -12.26 -11.67 -18.72
N ASN A 254 -11.03 -11.99 -19.15
CA ASN A 254 -10.54 -11.59 -20.47
C ASN A 254 -10.82 -12.73 -21.48
N PRO A 255 -11.84 -12.61 -22.35
CA PRO A 255 -12.18 -13.66 -23.31
C PRO A 255 -11.11 -13.87 -24.39
N ALA A 256 -10.27 -12.87 -24.65
CA ALA A 256 -9.18 -12.93 -25.61
C ALA A 256 -7.88 -13.53 -25.04
N TRP A 257 -7.84 -13.89 -23.75
CA TRP A 257 -6.64 -14.46 -23.14
C TRP A 257 -6.28 -15.81 -23.77
N ASP A 258 -5.04 -15.94 -24.22
CA ASP A 258 -4.52 -17.13 -24.88
C ASP A 258 -3.60 -17.95 -23.97
N ALA A 259 -3.92 -19.21 -23.77
CA ALA A 259 -3.12 -20.11 -22.94
C ALA A 259 -1.76 -20.49 -23.56
N LYS A 260 -1.58 -20.29 -24.88
CA LYS A 260 -0.28 -20.51 -25.54
C LYS A 260 0.68 -19.35 -25.34
N HIS A 261 0.13 -18.14 -25.17
CA HIS A 261 0.87 -16.89 -24.91
C HIS A 261 0.24 -16.19 -23.70
N PRO A 262 0.39 -16.75 -22.49
CA PRO A 262 -0.33 -16.30 -21.32
C PRO A 262 0.12 -14.89 -20.89
N ASP A 263 -0.82 -13.95 -20.90
CA ASP A 263 -0.62 -12.62 -20.32
C ASP A 263 -0.73 -12.71 -18.78
N PRO A 264 0.33 -12.39 -18.01
CA PRO A 264 0.30 -12.48 -16.56
C PRO A 264 -0.55 -11.42 -15.88
N ALA A 265 -0.95 -10.35 -16.59
CA ALA A 265 -1.78 -9.27 -16.03
C ALA A 265 -3.26 -9.61 -16.00
N THR A 266 -3.73 -10.58 -16.79
CA THR A 266 -5.14 -10.93 -16.98
C THR A 266 -5.34 -12.44 -16.99
N SER A 267 -6.59 -12.90 -17.08
CA SER A 267 -6.94 -14.31 -17.18
C SER A 267 -8.32 -14.48 -17.80
N LYS A 268 -8.68 -15.73 -18.13
CA LYS A 268 -10.09 -16.12 -18.41
C LYS A 268 -10.98 -16.07 -17.15
N ALA A 269 -10.37 -15.96 -15.95
CA ALA A 269 -11.06 -15.71 -14.70
C ALA A 269 -11.21 -14.19 -14.45
N PRO A 270 -12.05 -13.73 -13.53
CA PRO A 270 -12.18 -12.32 -13.16
C PRO A 270 -10.97 -11.85 -12.31
N PHE A 271 -9.80 -11.79 -12.96
CA PHE A 271 -8.51 -11.48 -12.36
C PHE A 271 -7.80 -10.39 -13.17
N LYS A 272 -7.28 -9.38 -12.51
CA LYS A 272 -6.45 -8.35 -13.14
C LYS A 272 -5.35 -7.88 -12.19
N VAL A 273 -4.18 -7.55 -12.74
CA VAL A 273 -3.08 -6.89 -12.02
C VAL A 273 -2.76 -5.57 -12.71
N TYR A 274 -2.65 -4.50 -11.93
CA TYR A 274 -2.22 -3.18 -12.40
C TYR A 274 -0.94 -2.74 -11.68
N ASN A 275 -0.13 -1.96 -12.37
CA ASN A 275 0.80 -1.05 -11.72
C ASN A 275 0.05 0.19 -11.26
N ILE A 276 0.37 0.66 -10.05
CA ILE A 276 -0.14 1.93 -9.54
C ILE A 276 1.05 2.80 -9.11
N GLY A 277 1.29 3.85 -9.88
CA GLY A 277 2.46 4.73 -9.81
C GLY A 277 2.19 6.05 -10.50
N ASN A 278 3.17 6.92 -10.54
CA ASN A 278 3.07 8.25 -11.15
C ASN A 278 3.50 8.27 -12.64
N ASN A 279 4.14 7.19 -13.11
CA ASN A 279 4.74 7.12 -14.43
C ASN A 279 5.71 8.30 -14.74
N SER A 280 6.35 8.81 -13.70
CA SER A 280 7.28 9.95 -13.78
C SER A 280 8.40 9.78 -12.75
N PRO A 281 9.44 8.98 -13.08
CA PRO A 281 10.51 8.68 -12.12
C PRO A 281 11.38 9.92 -11.84
N VAL A 282 11.71 10.11 -10.57
CA VAL A 282 12.49 11.26 -10.05
C VAL A 282 13.82 10.76 -9.50
N GLU A 283 14.90 11.51 -9.77
CA GLU A 283 16.22 11.26 -9.17
C GLU A 283 16.16 11.46 -7.65
N LEU A 284 16.86 10.60 -6.90
CA LEU A 284 16.89 10.69 -5.44
C LEU A 284 17.41 12.05 -4.97
N MET A 285 18.41 12.59 -5.65
CA MET A 285 18.99 13.89 -5.29
C MET A 285 18.02 15.05 -5.51
N ASP A 286 17.17 14.99 -6.55
CA ASP A 286 16.12 15.99 -6.78
C ASP A 286 15.02 15.90 -5.70
N TYR A 287 14.71 14.67 -5.25
CA TYR A 287 13.78 14.45 -4.15
C TYR A 287 14.29 15.02 -2.82
N ILE A 288 15.58 14.80 -2.51
CA ILE A 288 16.26 15.41 -1.35
C ILE A 288 16.24 16.94 -1.48
N LYS A 289 16.52 17.46 -2.69
CA LYS A 289 16.53 18.92 -2.94
C LYS A 289 15.15 19.56 -2.72
N ALA A 290 14.07 18.86 -3.07
CA ALA A 290 12.72 19.33 -2.78
C ALA A 290 12.48 19.49 -1.25
N VAL A 291 12.99 18.60 -0.44
CA VAL A 291 12.94 18.70 1.04
C VAL A 291 13.77 19.89 1.53
N GLU A 292 15.00 20.04 1.03
CA GLU A 292 15.89 21.16 1.38
C GLU A 292 15.28 22.54 1.07
N ILE A 293 14.67 22.67 -0.11
CA ILE A 293 13.99 23.89 -0.55
C ILE A 293 12.83 24.22 0.41
N LYS A 294 11.99 23.23 0.73
CA LYS A 294 10.83 23.47 1.60
C LYS A 294 11.21 23.82 3.04
N ILE A 295 12.28 23.20 3.56
CA ILE A 295 12.77 23.44 4.95
C ILE A 295 13.69 24.67 5.02
N GLY A 296 14.25 25.13 3.89
CA GLY A 296 15.16 26.28 3.83
C GLY A 296 16.57 25.99 4.31
N ARG A 297 16.99 24.72 4.39
CA ARG A 297 18.35 24.32 4.77
C ARG A 297 18.84 23.09 4.03
N GLU A 298 20.16 22.97 3.88
CA GLU A 298 20.81 21.79 3.30
C GLU A 298 20.83 20.64 4.30
N ILE A 299 20.66 19.41 3.81
CA ILE A 299 20.73 18.16 4.59
C ILE A 299 22.14 17.59 4.51
N LYS A 300 22.74 17.26 5.64
CA LYS A 300 24.03 16.54 5.69
C LYS A 300 23.86 15.14 5.11
N LYS A 301 24.72 14.75 4.18
CA LYS A 301 24.64 13.49 3.42
C LYS A 301 25.87 12.62 3.63
N ASN A 302 25.64 11.35 3.94
CA ASN A 302 26.64 10.28 3.97
C ASN A 302 26.39 9.37 2.76
N PHE A 303 27.29 9.37 1.78
CA PHE A 303 27.12 8.61 0.56
C PHE A 303 27.64 7.18 0.74
N LEU A 304 26.79 6.20 0.50
CA LEU A 304 27.04 4.77 0.71
C LEU A 304 26.83 3.95 -0.57
N PRO A 305 27.43 2.75 -0.69
CA PRO A 305 27.14 1.81 -1.76
C PRO A 305 25.66 1.39 -1.80
N LEU A 306 25.25 0.75 -2.91
CA LEU A 306 23.92 0.14 -3.03
C LEU A 306 23.72 -0.93 -1.95
N GLN A 307 22.56 -0.91 -1.30
CA GLN A 307 22.21 -1.92 -0.29
C GLN A 307 21.72 -3.23 -0.92
N ALA A 308 21.94 -4.34 -0.22
CA ALA A 308 21.41 -5.64 -0.61
C ALA A 308 19.86 -5.63 -0.66
N GLY A 309 19.30 -6.19 -1.72
CA GLY A 309 17.85 -6.24 -1.94
C GLY A 309 17.25 -4.95 -2.52
N ASP A 310 18.05 -3.90 -2.74
CA ASP A 310 17.61 -2.68 -3.42
C ASP A 310 17.93 -2.73 -4.92
N VAL A 311 17.14 -2.00 -5.72
CA VAL A 311 17.34 -1.81 -7.16
C VAL A 311 17.67 -0.35 -7.47
N PRO A 312 18.51 -0.05 -8.49
CA PRO A 312 18.93 1.32 -8.81
C PRO A 312 17.78 2.22 -9.24
N ALA A 313 16.82 1.68 -9.98
CA ALA A 313 15.69 2.42 -10.52
C ALA A 313 14.38 1.64 -10.42
N THR A 314 13.27 2.37 -10.32
CA THR A 314 11.92 1.83 -10.53
C THR A 314 11.11 2.83 -11.34
N PHE A 315 10.39 2.31 -12.35
CA PHE A 315 9.55 3.09 -13.25
C PHE A 315 8.32 2.27 -13.63
N ALA A 316 7.12 2.78 -13.32
CA ALA A 316 5.86 2.10 -13.58
C ALA A 316 5.36 2.35 -15.01
N ASP A 317 5.00 1.31 -15.74
CA ASP A 317 4.04 1.42 -16.82
C ASP A 317 2.63 1.34 -16.22
N VAL A 318 1.89 2.44 -16.27
CA VAL A 318 0.51 2.55 -15.77
C VAL A 318 -0.53 2.61 -16.90
N SER A 319 -0.12 2.29 -18.13
CA SER A 319 -0.95 2.42 -19.34
C SER A 319 -2.29 1.69 -19.20
N ASP A 320 -2.30 0.49 -18.63
CA ASP A 320 -3.53 -0.27 -18.37
C ASP A 320 -4.49 0.47 -17.45
N LEU A 321 -3.98 1.03 -16.34
CA LEU A 321 -4.81 1.74 -15.38
C LEU A 321 -5.35 3.06 -15.96
N VAL A 322 -4.57 3.70 -16.81
CA VAL A 322 -5.00 4.89 -17.57
C VAL A 322 -6.08 4.52 -18.58
N ALA A 323 -5.87 3.47 -19.36
CA ALA A 323 -6.80 3.04 -20.40
C ALA A 323 -8.16 2.59 -19.81
N ASP A 324 -8.12 1.81 -18.73
CA ASP A 324 -9.33 1.24 -18.15
C ASP A 324 -10.13 2.27 -17.31
N PHE A 325 -9.47 3.26 -16.68
CA PHE A 325 -10.11 4.12 -15.67
C PHE A 325 -9.83 5.62 -15.80
N ASP A 326 -9.15 6.07 -16.86
CA ASP A 326 -8.68 7.46 -17.01
C ASP A 326 -7.89 7.92 -15.75
N TYR A 327 -7.06 7.01 -15.21
CA TYR A 327 -6.23 7.30 -14.04
C TYR A 327 -5.12 8.27 -14.42
N LYS A 328 -5.08 9.43 -13.76
CA LYS A 328 -4.11 10.49 -14.02
C LYS A 328 -3.51 11.01 -12.72
N PRO A 329 -2.46 10.38 -12.20
CA PRO A 329 -1.72 10.97 -11.08
C PRO A 329 -1.10 12.27 -11.56
N ASN A 330 -1.26 13.36 -10.81
CA ASN A 330 -0.85 14.68 -11.25
C ASN A 330 -0.19 15.53 -10.16
N THR A 331 0.00 15.00 -8.98
CA THR A 331 0.64 15.73 -7.88
C THR A 331 2.16 15.80 -8.12
N LYS A 332 2.68 17.00 -8.31
CA LYS A 332 4.11 17.24 -8.46
C LYS A 332 4.85 16.90 -7.15
N VAL A 333 6.07 16.37 -7.28
CA VAL A 333 6.89 15.98 -6.12
C VAL A 333 7.07 17.13 -5.13
N ASN A 334 7.37 18.35 -5.62
CA ASN A 334 7.57 19.50 -4.76
C ASN A 334 6.31 19.83 -3.93
N ASP A 335 5.12 19.73 -4.54
CA ASP A 335 3.86 20.01 -3.86
C ASP A 335 3.55 18.95 -2.79
N GLY A 336 3.77 17.69 -3.12
CA GLY A 336 3.55 16.59 -2.17
C GLY A 336 4.56 16.58 -1.02
N VAL A 337 5.83 16.91 -1.30
CA VAL A 337 6.87 17.11 -0.27
C VAL A 337 6.51 18.26 0.63
N ALA A 338 6.05 19.40 0.07
CA ALA A 338 5.64 20.55 0.87
C ALA A 338 4.52 20.20 1.85
N LYS A 339 3.47 19.50 1.39
CA LYS A 339 2.37 19.03 2.24
C LYS A 339 2.83 18.06 3.34
N PHE A 340 3.79 17.19 3.03
CA PHE A 340 4.36 16.29 4.04
C PHE A 340 5.12 17.06 5.11
N VAL A 341 5.96 18.02 4.72
CA VAL A 341 6.75 18.82 5.63
C VAL A 341 5.85 19.67 6.55
N GLU A 342 4.78 20.27 6.01
CA GLU A 342 3.76 21.00 6.78
C GLU A 342 3.09 20.09 7.82
N TRP A 343 2.58 18.93 7.38
CA TRP A 343 2.00 17.93 8.28
C TRP A 343 2.99 17.49 9.37
N TYR A 344 4.25 17.21 8.99
CA TYR A 344 5.27 16.75 9.93
C TYR A 344 5.54 17.80 11.02
N SER A 345 5.67 19.07 10.62
CA SER A 345 5.90 20.19 11.53
C SER A 345 4.74 20.39 12.50
N GLU A 346 3.51 20.38 11.99
CA GLU A 346 2.31 20.48 12.81
C GLU A 346 2.18 19.32 13.79
N PHE A 347 2.34 18.09 13.29
CA PHE A 347 2.16 16.86 14.09
C PHE A 347 3.18 16.74 15.21
N TYR A 348 4.46 17.09 14.95
CA TYR A 348 5.54 17.02 15.95
C TYR A 348 5.79 18.33 16.69
N GLY A 349 5.04 19.41 16.40
CA GLY A 349 5.20 20.70 17.05
C GLY A 349 6.54 21.38 16.76
N ILE A 350 7.14 21.13 15.59
CA ILE A 350 8.43 21.68 15.18
C ILE A 350 8.20 22.86 14.24
N LYS A 351 8.78 24.02 14.56
CA LYS A 351 8.73 25.20 13.65
C LYS A 351 9.77 25.04 12.54
N ILE A 352 9.35 25.33 11.31
CA ILE A 352 10.20 25.40 10.11
C ILE A 352 10.63 26.85 9.90
#